data_b03fa1e9014f842ed7574c94f04004e4
#
_entry.id   b03fa1e9014f842ed7574c94f04004e4
#
_cell.length_a   1.000
_cell.length_b   1.000
_cell.length_c   1.000
_cell.angle_alpha   90.00
_cell.angle_beta   90.00
_cell.angle_gamma   90.00
#
_symmetry.space_group_name_H-M   'P 1'
#
loop_
_entity.id
_entity.type
_entity.pdbx_description
1 polymer ?
#
loop_
_entity_poly.entity_id
_entity_poly.type
_entity_poly.pdbx_seq_one_letter_code
_entity_poly.pdbx_strand_id
1 'polypeptide(L)'
;MYFHPLQEEIGNMSDEDISKRIKELSRKVAIARRGRNPEILYNLQMALNTYRDAIRQRRIEEWHKNNKKLRNEPDHGDLINME
;
A
#
# COMPACT_ATOMS: atom_id res chain seq x y z
N MET A 1 12.30 -17.75 10.42
CA MET A 1 11.32 -16.90 9.84
C MET A 1 11.89 -15.99 8.77
N TYR A 2 11.24 -15.90 7.70
CA TYR A 2 11.72 -15.11 6.59
C TYR A 2 11.42 -13.63 6.81
N PHE A 3 12.40 -12.81 6.60
CA PHE A 3 12.26 -11.40 6.79
C PHE A 3 12.59 -10.67 5.50
N HIS A 4 11.68 -9.87 5.03
CA HIS A 4 11.82 -9.19 3.76
C HIS A 4 12.41 -7.80 3.97
N PRO A 5 13.63 -7.54 3.48
CA PRO A 5 14.27 -6.24 3.72
C PRO A 5 13.45 -5.07 3.18
N LEU A 6 12.74 -5.29 2.08
CA LEU A 6 11.94 -4.23 1.50
C LEU A 6 10.84 -3.78 2.43
N GLN A 7 10.23 -4.71 3.15
CA GLN A 7 9.18 -4.36 4.10
C GLN A 7 9.72 -3.53 5.25
N GLU A 8 10.91 -3.86 5.71
CA GLU A 8 11.52 -3.07 6.76
C GLU A 8 11.80 -1.65 6.29
N GLU A 9 12.32 -1.55 5.09
CA GLU A 9 12.61 -0.26 4.50
C GLU A 9 11.34 0.58 4.37
N ILE A 10 10.28 -0.04 3.90
CA ILE A 10 9.01 0.65 3.72
C ILE A 10 8.47 1.13 5.06
N GLY A 11 8.66 0.35 6.12
CA GLY A 11 8.18 0.74 7.42
C GLY A 11 8.76 2.06 7.91
N ASN A 12 9.94 2.42 7.41
CA ASN A 12 10.60 3.66 7.79
C ASN A 12 10.34 4.82 6.83
N MET A 13 9.56 4.59 5.79
CA MET A 13 9.32 5.60 4.77
C MET A 13 8.05 6.36 5.06
N SER A 14 8.04 7.64 4.69
CA SER A 14 6.82 8.43 4.76
C SER A 14 5.87 8.03 3.63
N ASP A 15 4.61 8.42 3.79
CA ASP A 15 3.62 8.16 2.74
C ASP A 15 4.04 8.81 1.43
N GLU A 16 4.61 9.99 1.55
CA GLU A 16 5.06 10.72 0.39
C GLU A 16 6.17 9.98 -0.33
N ASP A 17 7.12 9.45 0.43
CA ASP A 17 8.22 8.70 -0.15
C ASP A 17 7.72 7.42 -0.83
N ILE A 18 6.77 6.76 -0.20
CA ILE A 18 6.20 5.55 -0.79
C ILE A 18 5.48 5.88 -2.09
N SER A 19 4.75 6.98 -2.12
CA SER A 19 4.05 7.40 -3.33
C SER A 19 5.02 7.70 -4.46
N LYS A 20 6.13 8.34 -4.14
CA LYS A 20 7.16 8.61 -5.15
C LYS A 20 7.73 7.33 -5.70
N ARG A 21 7.97 6.38 -4.83
CA ARG A 21 8.52 5.09 -5.24
C ARG A 21 7.54 4.36 -6.15
N ILE A 22 6.26 4.45 -5.84
CA ILE A 22 5.23 3.82 -6.66
C ILE A 22 5.25 4.40 -8.06
N LYS A 23 5.34 5.71 -8.18
CA LYS A 23 5.40 6.36 -9.48
C LYS A 23 6.64 5.92 -10.25
N GLU A 24 7.75 5.85 -9.55
CA GLU A 24 9.01 5.45 -10.16
C GLU A 24 8.94 4.03 -10.70
N LEU A 25 8.42 3.14 -9.88
CA LEU A 25 8.31 1.74 -10.26
C LEU A 25 7.31 1.55 -11.37
N SER A 26 6.21 2.30 -11.36
CA SER A 26 5.23 2.23 -12.43
C SER A 26 5.86 2.58 -13.77
N ARG A 27 6.72 3.59 -13.76
CA ARG A 27 7.41 4.01 -14.96
C ARG A 27 8.35 2.92 -15.45
N LYS A 28 9.08 2.33 -14.52
CA LYS A 28 10.00 1.25 -14.88
C LYS A 28 9.27 0.03 -15.39
N VAL A 29 8.10 -0.26 -14.84
CA VAL A 29 7.30 -1.38 -15.33
C VAL A 29 6.92 -1.15 -16.79
N ALA A 30 6.50 0.06 -17.12
CA ALA A 30 6.14 0.37 -18.49
C ALA A 30 7.32 0.17 -19.44
N ILE A 31 8.49 0.58 -19.01
CA ILE A 31 9.69 0.43 -19.82
C ILE A 31 10.05 -1.05 -19.99
N ALA A 32 9.95 -1.80 -18.90
CA ALA A 32 10.30 -3.22 -18.94
C ALA A 32 9.36 -4.00 -19.86
N ARG A 33 8.09 -3.59 -19.91
CA ARG A 33 7.15 -4.23 -20.80
C ARG A 33 7.56 -4.10 -22.23
N ARG A 34 8.02 -2.90 -22.59
CA ARG A 34 8.47 -2.67 -23.96
C ARG A 34 9.75 -3.42 -24.26
N GLY A 35 10.59 -3.57 -23.25
CA GLY A 35 11.87 -4.23 -23.43
C GLY A 35 11.79 -5.73 -23.50
N ARG A 36 10.61 -6.29 -23.23
CA ARG A 36 10.40 -7.73 -23.31
C ARG A 36 11.34 -8.49 -22.40
N ASN A 37 11.48 -8.02 -21.18
CA ASN A 37 12.29 -8.72 -20.18
C ASN A 37 11.36 -9.20 -19.09
N PRO A 38 10.83 -10.42 -19.19
CA PRO A 38 9.83 -10.87 -18.22
C PRO A 38 10.35 -11.00 -16.81
N GLU A 39 11.61 -11.32 -16.65
CA GLU A 39 12.18 -11.47 -15.30
C GLU A 39 12.22 -10.14 -14.59
N ILE A 40 12.71 -9.12 -15.27
CA ILE A 40 12.78 -7.79 -14.68
C ILE A 40 11.37 -7.26 -14.44
N LEU A 41 10.48 -7.49 -15.40
CA LEU A 41 9.11 -7.06 -15.26
C LEU A 41 8.46 -7.68 -14.03
N TYR A 42 8.67 -8.97 -13.85
CA TYR A 42 8.10 -9.66 -12.69
C TYR A 42 8.61 -9.06 -11.38
N ASN A 43 9.92 -8.83 -11.30
CA ASN A 43 10.50 -8.28 -10.08
C ASN A 43 10.00 -6.87 -9.80
N LEU A 44 9.86 -6.07 -10.85
CA LEU A 44 9.36 -4.71 -10.68
C LEU A 44 7.91 -4.71 -10.23
N GLN A 45 7.11 -5.62 -10.77
CA GLN A 45 5.71 -5.70 -10.39
C GLN A 45 5.56 -6.16 -8.95
N MET A 46 6.40 -7.09 -8.52
CA MET A 46 6.37 -7.53 -7.13
C MET A 46 6.69 -6.38 -6.18
N ALA A 47 7.73 -5.62 -6.50
CA ALA A 47 8.08 -4.48 -5.67
C ALA A 47 6.97 -3.44 -5.67
N LEU A 48 6.41 -3.17 -6.82
CA LEU A 48 5.32 -2.20 -6.93
C LEU A 48 4.13 -2.60 -6.08
N ASN A 49 3.77 -3.88 -6.15
CA ASN A 49 2.66 -4.38 -5.34
C ASN A 49 2.94 -4.23 -3.85
N THR A 50 4.18 -4.48 -3.45
CA THR A 50 4.55 -4.34 -2.04
C THR A 50 4.37 -2.92 -1.56
N TYR A 51 4.80 -1.94 -2.36
CA TYR A 51 4.62 -0.54 -1.98
C TYR A 51 3.15 -0.14 -1.97
N ARG A 52 2.39 -0.62 -2.93
CA ARG A 52 0.96 -0.30 -2.98
C ARG A 52 0.23 -0.90 -1.79
N ASP A 53 0.59 -2.12 -1.41
CA ASP A 53 -0.02 -2.73 -0.24
C ASP A 53 0.31 -1.97 1.03
N ALA A 54 1.53 -1.46 1.12
CA ALA A 54 1.93 -0.69 2.29
C ALA A 54 1.09 0.56 2.43
N ILE A 55 0.88 1.27 1.34
CA ILE A 55 0.06 2.48 1.35
C ILE A 55 -1.37 2.13 1.72
N ARG A 56 -1.89 1.06 1.15
CA ARG A 56 -3.25 0.63 1.46
C ARG A 56 -3.41 0.30 2.92
N GLN A 57 -2.45 -0.42 3.47
CA GLN A 57 -2.50 -0.77 4.88
C GLN A 57 -2.51 0.45 5.78
N ARG A 58 -1.68 1.43 5.45
CA ARG A 58 -1.63 2.65 6.24
C ARG A 58 -2.95 3.40 6.20
N ARG A 59 -3.58 3.44 5.04
CA ARG A 59 -4.87 4.10 4.91
C ARG A 59 -5.95 3.37 5.68
N ILE A 60 -5.91 2.05 5.65
CA ILE A 60 -6.88 1.26 6.41
C ILE A 60 -6.69 1.49 7.90
N GLU A 61 -5.46 1.51 8.37
CA GLU A 61 -5.19 1.75 9.77
C GLU A 61 -5.65 3.14 10.20
N GLU A 62 -5.41 4.11 9.35
CA GLU A 62 -5.85 5.46 9.62
C GLU A 62 -7.36 5.54 9.66
N TRP A 63 -8.01 4.87 8.73
CA TRP A 63 -9.46 4.83 8.69
C TRP A 63 -10.02 4.20 9.96
N HIS A 64 -9.41 3.12 10.41
CA HIS A 64 -9.85 2.46 11.64
C HIS A 64 -9.71 3.38 12.86
N LYS A 65 -8.60 4.08 12.90
CA LYS A 65 -8.38 5.03 13.99
C LYS A 65 -9.47 6.08 14.05
N ASN A 66 -9.75 6.66 12.90
CA ASN A 66 -10.74 7.72 12.83
C ASN A 66 -12.13 7.22 13.14
N ASN A 67 -12.43 6.03 12.66
CA ASN A 67 -13.76 5.47 12.90
C ASN A 67 -13.93 4.98 14.31
N LYS A 68 -12.85 4.61 14.94
CA LYS A 68 -12.92 4.21 16.32
C LYS A 68 -13.39 5.37 17.18
N LYS A 69 -12.91 6.57 16.87
CA LYS A 69 -13.37 7.75 17.58
C LYS A 69 -14.86 7.97 17.37
N LEU A 70 -15.30 7.81 16.14
CA LEU A 70 -16.71 7.98 15.84
C LEU A 70 -17.55 6.91 16.50
N ARG A 71 -17.00 5.71 16.60
CA ARG A 71 -17.73 4.63 17.16
C ARG A 71 -17.92 4.71 18.65
N ASN A 72 -17.24 5.54 19.29
CA ASN A 72 -17.50 5.77 20.69
C ASN A 72 -18.89 6.30 20.90
N GLU A 73 -19.53 6.76 19.86
CA GLU A 73 -20.91 7.13 19.94
C GLU A 73 -21.75 5.91 19.85
N PRO A 74 -22.75 5.85 20.66
CA PRO A 74 -23.63 4.69 20.66
C PRO A 74 -24.39 4.64 19.42
N ASP A 75 -24.39 4.16 18.62
CA ASP A 75 -25.15 4.03 17.45
C ASP A 75 -24.58 3.58 16.33
N HIS A 76 -24.61 3.44 16.22
CA HIS A 76 -24.45 2.93 15.33
C HIS A 76 -24.68 2.12 14.72
N GLY A 77 -24.84 1.96 14.66
CA GLY A 77 -24.97 1.24 14.21
C GLY A 77 -25.32 0.86 13.29
N ASP A 78 -25.45 1.19 13.41
CA ASP A 78 -25.84 0.84 12.62
C ASP A 78 -25.73 1.08 11.56
N LEU A 79 -25.42 1.72 11.55
CA LEU A 79 -25.34 1.97 10.64
C LEU A 79 -25.24 1.43 9.65
N ILE A 80 -25.10 1.01 9.82
CA ILE A 80 -25.17 0.53 9.17
C ILE A 80 -25.75 -0.05 8.65
N ASN A 81 -26.00 -0.16 8.91
CA ASN A 81 -26.67 -0.58 8.77
C ASN A 81 -27.23 -0.53 8.13
N MET A 82 -27.30 -0.15 7.98
CA MET A 82 -27.85 0.13 7.75
C MET A 82 -28.38 0.09 7.25
N GLU A 83 -28.63 0.25 7.18
CA GLU A 83 -29.13 0.39 7.12
C GLU A 83 -29.33 0.54 6.83
#